data_c1ccb52eb5ec27cfd2e64b4e5df4b6f2
#
_entry.id   c1ccb52eb5ec27cfd2e64b4e5df4b6f2
#
_cell.length_a   1.000
_cell.length_b   1.000
_cell.length_c   1.000
_cell.angle_alpha   90.00
_cell.angle_beta   90.00
_cell.angle_gamma   90.00
#
_symmetry.space_group_name_H-M   'P 1'
#
loop_
_entity.id
_entity.type
_entity.pdbx_description
1 polymer ?
#
loop_
_entity_poly.entity_id
_entity_poly.type
_entity_poly.pdbx_seq_one_letter_code
_entity_poly.pdbx_strand_id
1 'polypeptide(L)'
;MSVESHELRPRLRDVSRPALDGAEDGAADRLQEIVASVLEENEQLRRALQSRIAIEQAKGVLAERYGLAIEDAFQLLRTSSRNNRMSIHALAESVVTSRETPPQITPPA
;
A
#
# COMPACT_ATOMS: atom_id res chain seq x y z
N MET A 1 -22.20 -14.13 3.63
CA MET A 1 -21.63 -14.67 4.55
C MET A 1 -20.91 -15.94 4.33
N SER A 2 -21.20 -16.93 5.03
CA SER A 2 -20.44 -18.15 4.98
C SER A 2 -20.53 -18.88 3.66
N VAL A 3 -21.45 -18.50 2.81
CA VAL A 3 -21.57 -19.15 1.51
C VAL A 3 -20.31 -18.98 0.69
N GLU A 4 -19.74 -17.80 0.71
CA GLU A 4 -18.52 -17.56 -0.05
C GLU A 4 -17.36 -18.39 0.48
N SER A 5 -17.28 -18.51 1.80
CA SER A 5 -16.23 -19.33 2.38
C SER A 5 -16.37 -20.79 1.97
N HIS A 6 -17.59 -21.27 1.88
CA HIS A 6 -17.81 -22.63 1.46
C HIS A 6 -17.30 -22.89 0.06
N GLU A 7 -17.52 -21.96 -0.82
CA GLU A 7 -17.07 -22.14 -2.19
C GLU A 7 -15.57 -22.17 -2.31
N LEU A 8 -14.89 -21.33 -1.55
CA LEU A 8 -13.45 -21.30 -1.63
C LEU A 8 -12.81 -22.54 -1.06
N ARG A 9 -13.36 -23.04 0.02
CA ARG A 9 -12.77 -24.20 0.67
C ARG A 9 -12.73 -25.43 -0.21
N PRO A 10 -13.82 -25.78 -0.88
CA PRO A 10 -13.75 -26.95 -1.75
C PRO A 10 -12.71 -26.81 -2.84
N ARG A 11 -12.58 -25.61 -3.39
CA ARG A 11 -11.58 -25.41 -4.43
C ARG A 11 -10.17 -25.63 -3.90
N LEU A 12 -9.89 -25.11 -2.73
CA LEU A 12 -8.59 -25.30 -2.14
C LEU A 12 -8.30 -26.76 -1.88
N ARG A 13 -9.28 -27.48 -1.42
CA ARG A 13 -9.11 -28.90 -1.19
C ARG A 13 -8.83 -29.65 -2.47
N ASP A 14 -9.57 -29.31 -3.51
CA ASP A 14 -9.37 -29.97 -4.78
C ASP A 14 -7.98 -29.74 -5.32
N VAL A 15 -7.47 -28.56 -5.13
CA VAL A 15 -6.12 -28.26 -5.58
C VAL A 15 -5.10 -29.03 -4.78
N SER A 16 -5.35 -29.19 -3.47
CA SER A 16 -4.39 -29.85 -2.61
C SER A 16 -4.30 -31.36 -2.85
N ARG A 17 -5.42 -31.99 -3.11
CA ARG A 17 -5.44 -33.44 -3.22
C ARG A 17 -4.51 -34.00 -4.26
N PRO A 18 -4.55 -33.52 -5.47
CA PRO A 18 -3.66 -34.08 -6.50
C PRO A 18 -2.20 -33.94 -6.12
N ALA A 19 -1.89 -32.92 -5.35
CA ALA A 19 -0.50 -32.70 -4.95
C ALA A 19 0.01 -33.78 -4.02
N LEU A 20 -0.87 -34.45 -3.34
CA LEU A 20 -0.46 -35.47 -2.40
C LEU A 20 -0.15 -36.80 -3.05
N ASP A 21 -0.57 -36.96 -4.29
CA ASP A 21 -0.42 -38.27 -4.85
C ASP A 21 0.87 -38.40 -5.58
N GLY A 22 1.54 -38.43 -6.08
CA GLY A 22 2.66 -38.73 -6.76
C GLY A 22 3.71 -37.71 -6.71
N ALA A 23 4.20 -36.97 -7.28
CA ALA A 23 5.29 -36.06 -7.25
C ALA A 23 5.02 -34.98 -6.21
N GLU A 24 4.83 -35.40 -4.99
CA GLU A 24 4.42 -34.48 -3.96
C GLU A 24 5.45 -33.42 -3.66
N ASP A 25 6.73 -33.72 -3.79
CA ASP A 25 7.74 -32.72 -3.48
C ASP A 25 7.67 -31.53 -4.43
N GLY A 26 7.61 -31.80 -5.72
CA GLY A 26 7.52 -30.73 -6.69
C GLY A 26 6.22 -29.96 -6.60
N ALA A 27 5.12 -30.71 -6.36
CA ALA A 27 3.82 -30.07 -6.28
C ALA A 27 3.71 -29.18 -5.04
N ALA A 28 4.25 -29.64 -3.91
CA ALA A 28 4.22 -28.86 -2.70
C ALA A 28 5.05 -27.60 -2.84
N ASP A 29 6.21 -27.70 -3.46
CA ASP A 29 7.06 -26.53 -3.67
C ASP A 29 6.37 -25.51 -4.56
N ARG A 30 5.75 -25.98 -5.63
CA ARG A 30 5.06 -25.06 -6.52
C ARG A 30 3.91 -24.38 -5.81
N LEU A 31 3.19 -25.12 -4.98
CA LEU A 31 2.08 -24.56 -4.23
C LEU A 31 2.56 -23.49 -3.26
N GLN A 32 3.66 -23.77 -2.57
CA GLN A 32 4.22 -22.77 -1.67
C GLN A 32 4.66 -21.53 -2.42
N GLU A 33 5.22 -21.68 -3.59
CA GLU A 33 5.63 -20.55 -4.41
C GLU A 33 4.42 -19.72 -4.82
N ILE A 34 3.33 -20.37 -5.20
CA ILE A 34 2.12 -19.66 -5.59
C ILE A 34 1.56 -18.88 -4.40
N VAL A 35 1.48 -19.52 -3.24
CA VAL A 35 0.98 -18.86 -2.05
C VAL A 35 1.85 -17.67 -1.67
N ALA A 36 3.14 -17.85 -1.70
CA ALA A 36 4.06 -16.76 -1.36
C ALA A 36 3.90 -15.60 -2.35
N SER A 37 3.73 -15.92 -3.63
CA SER A 37 3.55 -14.89 -4.63
C SER A 37 2.25 -14.11 -4.42
N VAL A 38 1.16 -14.80 -4.09
CA VAL A 38 -0.11 -14.15 -3.82
C VAL A 38 -0.03 -13.25 -2.60
N LEU A 39 0.62 -13.74 -1.55
CA LEU A 39 0.77 -12.94 -0.33
C LEU A 39 1.60 -11.69 -0.59
N GLU A 40 2.64 -11.84 -1.40
CA GLU A 40 3.50 -10.71 -1.72
C GLU A 40 2.73 -9.67 -2.53
N GLU A 41 1.93 -10.11 -3.49
CA GLU A 41 1.12 -9.19 -4.28
C GLU A 41 0.11 -8.46 -3.42
N ASN A 42 -0.53 -9.18 -2.48
CA ASN A 42 -1.47 -8.56 -1.57
C ASN A 42 -0.81 -7.50 -0.72
N GLU A 43 0.40 -7.77 -0.26
CA GLU A 43 1.13 -6.82 0.55
C GLU A 43 1.50 -5.58 -0.24
N GLN A 44 1.90 -5.76 -1.50
CA GLN A 44 2.22 -4.63 -2.36
C GLN A 44 1.01 -3.77 -2.62
N LEU A 45 -0.13 -4.39 -2.91
CA LEU A 45 -1.36 -3.64 -3.14
C LEU A 45 -1.78 -2.88 -1.90
N ARG A 46 -1.63 -3.49 -0.73
CA ARG A 46 -1.99 -2.82 0.49
C ARG A 46 -1.10 -1.62 0.76
N ARG A 47 0.19 -1.76 0.51
CA ARG A 47 1.12 -0.64 0.67
C ARG A 47 0.80 0.49 -0.29
N ALA A 48 0.46 0.14 -1.54
CA ALA A 48 0.11 1.15 -2.52
C ALA A 48 -1.14 1.90 -2.09
N LEU A 49 -2.13 1.19 -1.56
CA LEU A 49 -3.35 1.82 -1.09
C LEU A 49 -3.08 2.73 0.10
N GLN A 50 -2.30 2.25 1.05
CA GLN A 50 -1.97 3.05 2.22
C GLN A 50 -1.19 4.30 1.83
N SER A 51 -0.30 4.17 0.87
CA SER A 51 0.47 5.30 0.37
C SER A 51 -0.47 6.33 -0.26
N ARG A 52 -1.43 5.86 -1.05
CA ARG A 52 -2.36 6.77 -1.68
C ARG A 52 -3.22 7.49 -0.65
N ILE A 53 -3.67 6.76 0.36
CA ILE A 53 -4.47 7.38 1.41
C ILE A 53 -3.68 8.46 2.13
N ALA A 54 -2.44 8.16 2.50
CA ALA A 54 -1.61 9.12 3.21
C ALA A 54 -1.35 10.37 2.36
N ILE A 55 -1.12 10.18 1.07
CA ILE A 55 -0.86 11.30 0.18
C ILE A 55 -2.12 12.17 0.04
N GLU A 56 -3.28 11.54 -0.11
CA GLU A 56 -4.52 12.31 -0.22
C GLU A 56 -4.79 13.08 1.06
N GLN A 57 -4.57 12.47 2.20
CA GLN A 57 -4.75 13.15 3.47
C GLN A 57 -3.78 14.31 3.62
N ALA A 58 -2.52 14.11 3.26
CA ALA A 58 -1.52 15.15 3.36
C ALA A 58 -1.84 16.33 2.47
N LYS A 59 -2.35 16.04 1.26
CA LYS A 59 -2.79 17.11 0.37
C LYS A 59 -3.86 17.97 1.04
N GLY A 60 -4.83 17.32 1.67
CA GLY A 60 -5.88 18.06 2.37
C GLY A 60 -5.34 18.90 3.51
N VAL A 61 -4.43 18.33 4.29
CA VAL A 61 -3.85 19.06 5.41
C VAL A 61 -3.08 20.29 4.90
N LEU A 62 -2.25 20.11 3.89
CA LEU A 62 -1.46 21.23 3.37
C LEU A 62 -2.33 22.27 2.69
N ALA A 63 -3.35 21.82 1.97
CA ALA A 63 -4.26 22.77 1.33
C ALA A 63 -4.93 23.64 2.37
N GLU A 64 -5.32 23.06 3.48
CA GLU A 64 -5.98 23.84 4.52
C GLU A 64 -5.01 24.74 5.26
N ARG A 65 -3.84 24.22 5.62
CA ARG A 65 -2.88 25.02 6.40
C ARG A 65 -2.39 26.23 5.65
N TYR A 66 -2.19 26.10 4.35
CA TYR A 66 -1.59 27.17 3.58
C TYR A 66 -2.55 27.83 2.60
N GLY A 67 -3.83 27.44 2.64
CA GLY A 67 -4.81 28.03 1.74
C GLY A 67 -4.52 27.73 0.29
N LEU A 68 -4.09 26.52 -0.02
CA LEU A 68 -3.72 26.12 -1.37
C LEU A 68 -4.83 25.33 -2.02
N ALA A 69 -4.87 25.39 -3.36
CA ALA A 69 -5.64 24.42 -4.11
C ALA A 69 -5.02 23.04 -3.93
N ILE A 70 -5.85 22.01 -4.06
CA ILE A 70 -5.37 20.64 -3.86
C ILE A 70 -4.20 20.31 -4.79
N GLU A 71 -4.27 20.77 -6.04
CA GLU A 71 -3.18 20.55 -6.98
C GLU A 71 -1.87 21.18 -6.51
N ASP A 72 -1.95 22.37 -5.99
CA ASP A 72 -0.78 23.06 -5.50
C ASP A 72 -0.22 22.38 -4.25
N ALA A 73 -1.11 21.88 -3.40
CA ALA A 73 -0.69 21.12 -2.24
C ALA A 73 0.06 19.86 -2.66
N PHE A 74 -0.41 19.19 -3.69
CA PHE A 74 0.26 18.01 -4.20
C PHE A 74 1.65 18.36 -4.75
N GLN A 75 1.75 19.45 -5.50
CA GLN A 75 3.05 19.88 -6.02
C GLN A 75 4.00 20.23 -4.90
N LEU A 76 3.51 20.87 -3.87
CA LEU A 76 4.33 21.18 -2.71
C LEU A 76 4.87 19.91 -2.08
N LEU A 77 4.02 18.90 -1.93
CA LEU A 77 4.42 17.63 -1.35
C LEU A 77 5.48 16.95 -2.25
N ARG A 78 5.26 16.93 -3.55
CA ARG A 78 6.19 16.31 -4.48
C ARG A 78 7.55 17.00 -4.49
N THR A 79 7.53 18.31 -4.56
CA THR A 79 8.75 19.08 -4.60
C THR A 79 9.55 18.90 -3.30
N SER A 80 8.87 18.93 -2.17
CA SER A 80 9.52 18.75 -0.88
C SER A 80 10.11 17.35 -0.76
N SER A 81 9.39 16.36 -1.21
CA SER A 81 9.88 14.98 -1.21
C SER A 81 11.16 14.88 -2.03
N ARG A 82 11.15 15.45 -3.22
CA ARG A 82 12.30 15.40 -4.11
C ARG A 82 13.49 16.15 -3.53
N ASN A 83 13.25 17.33 -3.01
CA ASN A 83 14.33 18.15 -2.48
C ASN A 83 14.99 17.54 -1.26
N ASN A 84 14.25 16.78 -0.49
CA ASN A 84 14.77 16.18 0.73
C ASN A 84 15.09 14.70 0.56
N ARG A 85 14.98 14.18 -0.65
CA ARG A 85 15.31 12.79 -0.97
C ARG A 85 14.57 11.82 -0.07
N MET A 86 13.32 12.11 0.22
CA MET A 86 12.43 11.22 0.97
C MET A 86 11.36 10.71 0.02
N SER A 87 10.78 9.57 0.37
CA SER A 87 9.64 9.11 -0.40
C SER A 87 8.45 10.02 -0.10
N ILE A 88 7.61 10.19 -1.11
CA ILE A 88 6.43 11.03 -0.92
C ILE A 88 5.50 10.41 0.11
N HIS A 89 5.50 9.08 0.21
CA HIS A 89 4.70 8.40 1.21
C HIS A 89 5.17 8.75 2.63
N ALA A 90 6.48 8.68 2.87
CA ALA A 90 7.02 8.98 4.19
C ALA A 90 6.76 10.43 4.57
N LEU A 91 6.92 11.33 3.62
CA LEU A 91 6.67 12.74 3.89
C LEU A 91 5.18 12.98 4.14
N ALA A 92 4.32 12.33 3.37
CA ALA A 92 2.88 12.45 3.56
C ALA A 92 2.47 11.97 4.95
N GLU A 93 3.00 10.84 5.38
CA GLU A 93 2.68 10.36 6.71
C GLU A 93 3.15 11.32 7.78
N SER A 94 4.30 11.90 7.58
CA SER A 94 4.83 12.89 8.52
C SER A 94 3.92 14.11 8.62
N VAL A 95 3.39 14.55 7.49
CA VAL A 95 2.45 15.67 7.47
C VAL A 95 1.18 15.34 8.23
N VAL A 96 0.65 14.15 8.01
CA VAL A 96 -0.64 13.77 8.60
C VAL A 96 -0.53 13.55 10.10
N THR A 97 0.58 12.98 10.56
CA THR A 97 0.72 12.63 11.97
C THR A 97 1.29 13.76 12.82
N SER A 98 1.79 14.84 12.22
CA SER A 98 2.39 15.93 12.95
C SER A 98 1.40 17.05 13.17
N ARG A 99 1.44 17.65 14.35
CA ARG A 99 0.61 18.81 14.61
C ARG A 99 1.07 20.01 13.81
N GLU A 100 2.38 20.11 13.62
CA GLU A 100 2.97 21.18 12.84
C GLU A 100 3.55 20.60 11.59
N THR A 101 3.66 21.45 10.58
CA THR A 101 4.21 21.01 9.31
C THR A 101 5.66 20.61 9.49
N PRO A 102 6.07 19.44 8.98
CA PRO A 102 7.47 19.03 9.10
C PRO A 102 8.40 20.02 8.42
N PRO A 103 9.64 20.13 8.92
CA PRO A 103 10.58 21.09 8.34
C PRO A 103 10.96 20.81 6.89
N GLN A 104 10.72 19.59 6.41
CA GLN A 104 10.99 19.27 5.01
C GLN A 104 10.05 19.99 4.06
N ILE A 105 8.90 20.43 4.54
CA ILE A 105 7.96 21.18 3.73
C ILE A 105 8.34 22.66 3.84
N THR A 106 8.57 23.27 2.67
CA THR A 106 8.86 24.71 2.63
C THR A 106 7.55 25.43 2.37
N PRO A 107 7.05 26.22 3.32
CA PRO A 107 5.77 26.89 3.11
C PRO A 107 5.84 27.87 1.95
N PRO A 108 4.75 28.06 1.25
CA PRO A 108 4.73 29.07 0.19
C PRO A 108 4.88 30.46 0.78
N ALA A 109 5.49 31.30 0.01
CA ALA A 109 5.78 32.67 0.46
C ALA A 109 4.54 33.57 0.56
#